data_05d6972ceb51446b00c93a1a1645099b
#
_entry.id   05d6972ceb51446b00c93a1a1645099b
#
_cell.length_a   1.000
_cell.length_b   1.000
_cell.length_c   1.000
_cell.angle_alpha   90.00
_cell.angle_beta   90.00
_cell.angle_gamma   90.00
#
_symmetry.space_group_name_H-M   'P 1'
#
loop_
_entity.id
_entity.type
_entity.pdbx_description
1 polymer ?
#
loop_
_entity_poly.entity_id
_entity_poly.type
_entity_poly.pdbx_seq_one_letter_code
_entity_poly.pdbx_strand_id
1 'polypeptide(L)'
;GTQAQNIPAYAKEMLVADPGFILCEPDNSQSEARCTAYLARDEKLIEALETPGRDFYKTLGTLFFEIPYEEVTTEFRNLVLKRIVHGTNYMMGDETFIQTAGVDNLMYAASVLGIKIGPLPGQITLKRFANMLLNKYHMPFARIRPWYAEVKNEISSTHMLKSPLGHTRYFFGDIQKKHQIFASAV
;
A
#
# COMPACT_ATOMS: atom_id res chain seq x y z
N GLY A 1 6.25 21.10 14.86
CA GLY A 1 7.52 21.13 14.11
C GLY A 1 7.33 20.66 12.69
N THR A 2 7.99 21.29 11.75
CA THR A 2 7.95 20.89 10.34
C THR A 2 8.76 19.60 10.19
N GLN A 3 8.13 18.55 9.65
CA GLN A 3 8.84 17.31 9.36
C GLN A 3 9.63 17.49 8.04
N ALA A 4 10.95 17.39 8.10
CA ALA A 4 11.83 17.53 6.93
C ALA A 4 11.51 16.53 5.80
N GLN A 5 10.96 15.37 6.14
CA GLN A 5 10.48 14.36 5.18
C GLN A 5 9.38 14.88 4.24
N ASN A 6 8.54 15.81 4.70
CA ASN A 6 7.40 16.35 3.95
C ASN A 6 7.75 17.61 3.14
N ILE A 7 9.01 18.02 3.14
CA ILE A 7 9.47 19.16 2.33
C ILE A 7 9.47 18.73 0.86
N PRO A 8 8.82 19.49 -0.05
CA PRO A 8 8.85 19.19 -1.49
C PRO A 8 10.29 19.12 -2.03
N ALA A 9 10.53 18.25 -2.99
CA ALA A 9 11.88 18.01 -3.53
C ALA A 9 12.59 19.30 -3.97
N TYR A 10 11.87 20.22 -4.64
CA TYR A 10 12.42 21.51 -5.07
C TYR A 10 12.85 22.42 -3.90
N ALA A 11 12.22 22.27 -2.74
CA ALA A 11 12.56 23.07 -1.55
C ALA A 11 13.70 22.43 -0.73
N LYS A 12 13.97 21.14 -0.92
CA LYS A 12 15.12 20.46 -0.28
C LYS A 12 16.46 21.00 -0.78
N GLU A 13 16.52 21.52 -2.01
CA GLU A 13 17.73 22.14 -2.56
C GLU A 13 18.18 23.40 -1.79
N MET A 14 17.28 24.00 -1.00
CA MET A 14 17.61 25.14 -0.11
C MET A 14 18.22 24.71 1.21
N LEU A 15 18.20 23.42 1.54
CA LEU A 15 18.80 22.90 2.77
C LEU A 15 20.29 22.68 2.54
N VAL A 16 21.11 23.44 3.23
CA VAL A 16 22.56 23.37 3.16
C VAL A 16 23.12 22.91 4.50
N ALA A 17 24.08 21.99 4.46
CA ALA A 17 24.79 21.58 5.66
C ALA A 17 25.72 22.69 6.17
N ASP A 18 25.91 22.77 7.47
CA ASP A 18 26.93 23.63 8.06
C ASP A 18 28.35 23.23 7.58
N PRO A 19 29.32 24.16 7.59
CA PRO A 19 30.70 23.84 7.21
C PRO A 19 31.25 22.63 7.99
N GLY A 20 31.75 21.63 7.28
CA GLY A 20 32.27 20.38 7.84
C GLY A 20 31.22 19.28 8.09
N PHE A 21 29.95 19.52 7.76
CA PHE A 21 28.87 18.53 7.83
C PHE A 21 28.33 18.17 6.47
N ILE A 22 27.65 17.03 6.41
CA ILE A 22 26.87 16.57 5.23
C ILE A 22 25.44 16.31 5.68
N LEU A 23 24.47 16.57 4.78
CA LEU A 23 23.08 16.16 4.98
C LEU A 23 22.91 14.74 4.42
N CYS A 24 22.35 13.85 5.24
CA CYS A 24 21.99 12.51 4.81
C CYS A 24 20.45 12.36 4.89
N GLU A 25 19.84 11.84 3.82
CA GLU A 25 18.42 11.50 3.77
C GLU A 25 18.28 9.98 3.51
N PRO A 26 18.38 9.13 4.54
CA PRO A 26 18.14 7.70 4.38
C PRO A 26 16.64 7.44 4.21
N ASP A 27 16.29 6.69 3.17
CA ASP A 27 14.93 6.19 2.95
C ASP A 27 14.90 4.66 3.00
N ASN A 28 13.98 4.11 3.77
CA ASN A 28 13.78 2.67 3.86
C ASN A 28 12.95 2.18 2.68
N SER A 29 13.55 1.35 1.84
CA SER A 29 12.87 0.79 0.68
C SER A 29 11.67 -0.07 1.10
N GLN A 30 10.47 0.35 0.71
CA GLN A 30 9.18 -0.34 0.91
C GLN A 30 8.93 -0.76 2.37
N SER A 31 9.28 0.07 3.34
CA SER A 31 9.21 -0.27 4.78
C SER A 31 7.81 -0.75 5.20
N GLU A 32 6.74 -0.08 4.77
CA GLU A 32 5.37 -0.47 5.09
C GLU A 32 5.00 -1.86 4.54
N ALA A 33 5.32 -2.13 3.28
CA ALA A 33 5.05 -3.43 2.68
C ALA A 33 5.86 -4.54 3.36
N ARG A 34 7.11 -4.26 3.76
CA ARG A 34 7.94 -5.19 4.53
C ARG A 34 7.35 -5.46 5.90
N CYS A 35 6.96 -4.42 6.65
CA CYS A 35 6.29 -4.60 7.94
C CYS A 35 5.04 -5.47 7.80
N THR A 36 4.19 -5.18 6.83
CA THR A 36 2.98 -5.97 6.56
C THR A 36 3.32 -7.44 6.25
N ALA A 37 4.31 -7.68 5.38
CA ALA A 37 4.72 -9.02 4.99
C ALA A 37 5.20 -9.87 6.19
N TYR A 38 6.08 -9.31 7.01
CA TYR A 38 6.62 -10.01 8.17
C TYR A 38 5.62 -10.18 9.30
N LEU A 39 4.79 -9.16 9.59
CA LEU A 39 3.76 -9.26 10.62
C LEU A 39 2.65 -10.24 10.24
N ALA A 40 2.22 -10.23 8.97
CA ALA A 40 1.27 -11.20 8.45
C ALA A 40 1.87 -12.60 8.26
N ARG A 41 3.20 -12.73 8.24
CA ARG A 41 3.92 -13.97 7.92
C ARG A 41 3.52 -14.52 6.55
N ASP A 42 3.42 -13.63 5.56
CA ASP A 42 3.09 -14.00 4.19
C ASP A 42 4.38 -14.29 3.42
N GLU A 43 4.73 -15.57 3.29
CA GLU A 43 5.98 -16.02 2.68
C GLU A 43 6.12 -15.55 1.23
N LYS A 44 5.02 -15.54 0.45
CA LYS A 44 5.05 -15.08 -0.94
C LYS A 44 5.30 -13.58 -1.05
N LEU A 45 4.75 -12.81 -0.13
CA LEU A 45 4.99 -11.36 -0.11
C LEU A 45 6.42 -11.06 0.33
N ILE A 46 6.96 -11.81 1.31
CA ILE A 46 8.36 -11.71 1.73
C ILE A 46 9.29 -12.05 0.56
N GLU A 47 9.05 -13.16 -0.14
CA GLU A 47 9.82 -13.57 -1.31
C GLU A 47 9.82 -12.49 -2.40
N ALA A 48 8.64 -11.93 -2.71
CA ALA A 48 8.52 -10.86 -3.71
C ALA A 48 9.29 -9.59 -3.34
N LEU A 49 9.38 -9.27 -2.03
CA LEU A 49 10.12 -8.12 -1.51
C LEU A 49 11.63 -8.34 -1.45
N GLU A 50 12.07 -9.59 -1.27
CA GLU A 50 13.47 -9.92 -1.03
C GLU A 50 14.20 -10.49 -2.24
N THR A 51 13.52 -10.67 -3.37
CA THR A 51 14.16 -11.14 -4.60
C THR A 51 15.24 -10.15 -5.07
N PRO A 52 16.54 -10.52 -5.03
CA PRO A 52 17.62 -9.61 -5.37
C PRO A 52 17.54 -9.13 -6.83
N GLY A 53 17.87 -7.85 -7.05
CA GLY A 53 17.95 -7.25 -8.39
C GLY A 53 16.59 -7.03 -9.07
N ARG A 54 15.47 -7.29 -8.40
CA ARG A 54 14.13 -7.04 -8.92
C ARG A 54 13.42 -5.92 -8.17
N ASP A 55 12.74 -5.07 -8.94
CA ASP A 55 11.83 -4.08 -8.37
C ASP A 55 10.53 -4.77 -7.92
N PHE A 56 10.21 -4.64 -6.65
CA PHE A 56 9.02 -5.25 -6.04
C PHE A 56 7.73 -4.92 -6.79
N TYR A 57 7.51 -3.64 -7.11
CA TYR A 57 6.27 -3.24 -7.79
C TYR A 57 6.19 -3.77 -9.21
N LYS A 58 7.30 -3.81 -9.95
CA LYS A 58 7.31 -4.45 -11.28
C LYS A 58 6.99 -5.94 -11.21
N THR A 59 7.52 -6.62 -10.18
CA THR A 59 7.16 -8.03 -9.91
C THR A 59 5.66 -8.19 -9.66
N LEU A 60 5.03 -7.25 -8.94
CA LEU A 60 3.57 -7.26 -8.77
C LEU A 60 2.80 -7.03 -10.07
N GLY A 61 3.32 -6.23 -10.99
CA GLY A 61 2.72 -6.06 -12.32
C GLY A 61 2.60 -7.37 -13.09
N THR A 62 3.66 -8.17 -13.04
CA THR A 62 3.67 -9.53 -13.62
C THR A 62 2.70 -10.45 -12.86
N LEU A 63 2.74 -10.42 -11.54
CA LEU A 63 1.94 -11.32 -10.71
C LEU A 63 0.43 -11.04 -10.77
N PHE A 64 0.04 -9.77 -10.84
CA PHE A 64 -1.37 -9.37 -10.80
C PHE A 64 -2.03 -9.32 -12.17
N PHE A 65 -1.28 -8.93 -13.19
CA PHE A 65 -1.83 -8.57 -14.50
C PHE A 65 -1.17 -9.33 -15.66
N GLU A 66 -0.24 -10.25 -15.36
CA GLU A 66 0.47 -11.04 -16.37
C GLU A 66 1.28 -10.18 -17.37
N ILE A 67 1.60 -8.93 -16.98
CA ILE A 67 2.44 -8.04 -17.77
C ILE A 67 3.89 -8.53 -17.65
N PRO A 68 4.62 -8.76 -18.76
CA PRO A 68 6.04 -9.10 -18.68
C PRO A 68 6.81 -8.07 -17.86
N TYR A 69 7.74 -8.51 -17.01
CA TYR A 69 8.45 -7.66 -16.06
C TYR A 69 9.09 -6.41 -16.73
N GLU A 70 9.68 -6.61 -17.90
CA GLU A 70 10.34 -5.53 -18.66
C GLU A 70 9.34 -4.54 -19.27
N GLU A 71 8.09 -4.96 -19.49
CA GLU A 71 7.03 -4.12 -20.03
C GLU A 71 6.29 -3.31 -18.97
N VAL A 72 6.51 -3.60 -17.68
CA VAL A 72 5.96 -2.79 -16.59
C VAL A 72 6.62 -1.42 -16.58
N THR A 73 5.92 -0.43 -17.10
CA THR A 73 6.41 0.94 -17.20
C THR A 73 6.57 1.59 -15.83
N THR A 74 7.46 2.58 -15.73
CA THR A 74 7.64 3.38 -14.49
C THR A 74 6.34 4.10 -14.11
N GLU A 75 5.57 4.52 -15.08
CA GLU A 75 4.28 5.18 -14.86
C GLU A 75 3.27 4.21 -14.25
N PHE A 76 3.05 3.04 -14.84
CA PHE A 76 2.16 2.01 -14.29
C PHE A 76 2.60 1.56 -12.89
N ARG A 77 3.90 1.39 -12.68
CA ARG A 77 4.48 1.10 -11.37
C ARG A 77 4.10 2.14 -10.31
N ASN A 78 4.25 3.43 -10.62
CA ASN A 78 4.07 4.51 -9.65
C ASN A 78 2.60 4.89 -9.45
N LEU A 79 1.82 4.95 -10.52
CA LEU A 79 0.43 5.42 -10.48
C LEU A 79 -0.56 4.31 -10.11
N VAL A 80 -0.22 3.04 -10.36
CA VAL A 80 -1.13 1.91 -10.17
C VAL A 80 -0.63 0.97 -9.07
N LEU A 81 0.51 0.32 -9.29
CA LEU A 81 0.97 -0.75 -8.40
C LEU A 81 1.29 -0.26 -7.00
N LYS A 82 1.99 0.87 -6.86
CA LYS A 82 2.23 1.49 -5.54
C LYS A 82 0.93 1.85 -4.83
N ARG A 83 -0.09 2.34 -5.57
CA ARG A 83 -1.38 2.71 -4.99
C ARG A 83 -2.16 1.50 -4.50
N ILE A 84 -2.11 0.39 -5.25
CA ILE A 84 -2.73 -0.88 -4.81
C ILE A 84 -2.11 -1.34 -3.49
N VAL A 85 -0.78 -1.41 -3.41
CA VAL A 85 -0.07 -1.84 -2.18
C VAL A 85 -0.41 -0.93 -1.01
N HIS A 86 -0.30 0.38 -1.21
CA HIS A 86 -0.62 1.35 -0.17
C HIS A 86 -2.09 1.23 0.29
N GLY A 87 -3.04 1.19 -0.66
CA GLY A 87 -4.46 1.06 -0.33
C GLY A 87 -4.77 -0.21 0.44
N THR A 88 -4.17 -1.34 0.06
CA THR A 88 -4.38 -2.61 0.76
C THR A 88 -3.71 -2.67 2.11
N ASN A 89 -2.49 -2.15 2.26
CA ASN A 89 -1.80 -2.12 3.56
C ASN A 89 -2.60 -1.34 4.62
N TYR A 90 -3.34 -0.30 4.20
CA TYR A 90 -4.22 0.48 5.08
C TYR A 90 -5.68 0.01 5.08
N MET A 91 -5.96 -1.17 4.55
CA MET A 91 -7.32 -1.75 4.49
C MET A 91 -8.35 -0.80 3.85
N MET A 92 -7.94 -0.01 2.86
CA MET A 92 -8.85 0.93 2.19
C MET A 92 -9.98 0.19 1.49
N GLY A 93 -11.20 0.71 1.65
CA GLY A 93 -12.33 0.33 0.80
C GLY A 93 -12.22 0.99 -0.58
N ASP A 94 -13.03 0.51 -1.51
CA ASP A 94 -13.04 0.97 -2.90
C ASP A 94 -13.25 2.48 -3.05
N GLU A 95 -14.15 3.09 -2.28
CA GLU A 95 -14.41 4.54 -2.31
C GLU A 95 -13.20 5.36 -1.86
N THR A 96 -12.60 4.99 -0.72
CA THR A 96 -11.39 5.64 -0.21
C THR A 96 -10.24 5.45 -1.18
N PHE A 97 -10.12 4.26 -1.78
CA PHE A 97 -9.09 3.98 -2.78
C PHE A 97 -9.25 4.85 -4.03
N ILE A 98 -10.49 5.04 -4.55
CA ILE A 98 -10.76 5.94 -5.68
C ILE A 98 -10.32 7.36 -5.35
N GLN A 99 -10.65 7.87 -4.17
CA GLN A 99 -10.28 9.22 -3.73
C GLN A 99 -8.75 9.37 -3.61
N THR A 100 -8.07 8.38 -3.04
CA THR A 100 -6.62 8.44 -2.79
C THR A 100 -5.79 8.18 -4.04
N ALA A 101 -6.20 7.23 -4.88
CA ALA A 101 -5.52 6.93 -6.13
C ALA A 101 -5.75 8.00 -7.19
N GLY A 102 -6.93 8.62 -7.19
CA GLY A 102 -7.38 9.57 -8.19
C GLY A 102 -8.04 8.89 -9.39
N VAL A 103 -9.11 9.51 -9.88
CA VAL A 103 -9.91 8.97 -11.01
C VAL A 103 -9.05 8.83 -12.27
N ASP A 104 -8.23 9.84 -12.59
CA ASP A 104 -7.38 9.83 -13.78
C ASP A 104 -6.38 8.66 -13.79
N ASN A 105 -5.76 8.38 -12.64
CA ASN A 105 -4.85 7.24 -12.50
C ASN A 105 -5.56 5.90 -12.65
N LEU A 106 -6.80 5.80 -12.18
CA LEU A 106 -7.61 4.59 -12.35
C LEU A 106 -8.08 4.43 -13.81
N MET A 107 -8.41 5.51 -14.49
CA MET A 107 -8.73 5.49 -15.92
C MET A 107 -7.51 5.10 -16.78
N TYR A 108 -6.33 5.63 -16.44
CA TYR A 108 -5.06 5.19 -17.02
C TYR A 108 -4.84 3.68 -16.81
N ALA A 109 -5.00 3.19 -15.57
CA ALA A 109 -4.87 1.76 -15.26
C ALA A 109 -5.85 0.91 -16.09
N ALA A 110 -7.10 1.35 -16.20
CA ALA A 110 -8.11 0.66 -16.99
C ALA A 110 -7.73 0.61 -18.48
N SER A 111 -7.20 1.71 -19.03
CA SER A 111 -6.70 1.78 -20.41
C SER A 111 -5.56 0.80 -20.65
N VAL A 112 -4.55 0.76 -19.79
CA VAL A 112 -3.42 -0.18 -19.90
C VAL A 112 -3.89 -1.64 -19.83
N LEU A 113 -4.87 -1.92 -18.98
CA LEU A 113 -5.42 -3.28 -18.80
C LEU A 113 -6.51 -3.65 -19.82
N GLY A 114 -6.83 -2.77 -20.77
CA GLY A 114 -7.87 -3.01 -21.78
C GLY A 114 -9.30 -3.08 -21.20
N ILE A 115 -9.53 -2.51 -20.01
CA ILE A 115 -10.81 -2.54 -19.32
C ILE A 115 -11.61 -1.27 -19.61
N LYS A 116 -12.86 -1.46 -20.05
CA LYS A 116 -13.77 -0.34 -20.34
C LYS A 116 -14.57 0.04 -19.09
N ILE A 117 -14.45 1.30 -18.67
CA ILE A 117 -15.19 1.87 -17.53
C ILE A 117 -16.36 2.70 -18.05
N GLY A 118 -17.56 2.46 -17.54
CA GLY A 118 -18.75 3.23 -17.90
C GLY A 118 -20.06 2.49 -17.62
N PRO A 119 -21.19 3.07 -18.03
CA PRO A 119 -22.53 2.53 -17.79
C PRO A 119 -23.04 1.57 -18.86
N LEU A 120 -22.32 1.38 -19.98
CA LEU A 120 -22.79 0.58 -21.10
C LEU A 120 -22.59 -0.92 -20.90
N PRO A 121 -23.33 -1.81 -21.61
CA PRO A 121 -23.09 -3.24 -21.59
C PRO A 121 -21.63 -3.58 -21.93
N GLY A 122 -21.03 -4.48 -21.17
CA GLY A 122 -19.62 -4.86 -21.31
C GLY A 122 -18.63 -3.91 -20.64
N GLN A 123 -19.10 -2.84 -20.00
CA GLN A 123 -18.31 -1.94 -19.18
C GLN A 123 -18.51 -2.24 -17.69
N ILE A 124 -17.55 -1.86 -16.87
CA ILE A 124 -17.65 -1.96 -15.40
C ILE A 124 -17.64 -0.58 -14.78
N THR A 125 -18.24 -0.44 -13.58
CA THR A 125 -18.17 0.83 -12.84
C THR A 125 -16.76 1.06 -12.29
N LEU A 126 -16.40 2.32 -12.07
CA LEU A 126 -15.10 2.68 -11.44
C LEU A 126 -14.94 2.01 -10.06
N LYS A 127 -16.02 1.94 -9.28
CA LYS A 127 -16.05 1.27 -7.98
C LYS A 127 -15.73 -0.23 -8.10
N ARG A 128 -16.33 -0.92 -9.08
CA ARG A 128 -16.04 -2.32 -9.34
C ARG A 128 -14.60 -2.54 -9.80
N PHE A 129 -14.07 -1.62 -10.61
CA PHE A 129 -12.68 -1.65 -11.05
C PHE A 129 -11.72 -1.46 -9.87
N ALA A 130 -11.94 -0.46 -9.01
CA ALA A 130 -11.16 -0.22 -7.81
C ALA A 130 -11.13 -1.46 -6.89
N ASN A 131 -12.29 -2.06 -6.66
CA ASN A 131 -12.41 -3.29 -5.87
C ASN A 131 -11.63 -4.45 -6.51
N MET A 132 -11.69 -4.58 -7.84
CA MET A 132 -10.92 -5.59 -8.56
C MET A 132 -9.41 -5.41 -8.36
N LEU A 133 -8.90 -4.17 -8.44
CA LEU A 133 -7.48 -3.86 -8.22
C LEU A 133 -7.03 -4.23 -6.79
N LEU A 134 -7.81 -3.84 -5.77
CA LEU A 134 -7.51 -4.19 -4.38
C LEU A 134 -7.53 -5.71 -4.15
N ASN A 135 -8.46 -6.42 -4.78
CA ASN A 135 -8.53 -7.89 -4.66
C ASN A 135 -7.35 -8.60 -5.34
N LYS A 136 -6.76 -8.03 -6.40
CA LYS A 136 -5.58 -8.59 -7.06
C LYS A 136 -4.39 -8.74 -6.10
N TYR A 137 -4.25 -7.85 -5.12
CA TYR A 137 -3.23 -7.95 -4.07
C TYR A 137 -3.47 -9.16 -3.16
N HIS A 138 -4.71 -9.40 -2.78
CA HIS A 138 -5.04 -10.46 -1.82
C HIS A 138 -5.05 -11.88 -2.42
N MET A 139 -5.10 -12.01 -3.74
CA MET A 139 -5.12 -13.33 -4.38
C MET A 139 -3.83 -14.12 -4.15
N PRO A 140 -2.63 -13.58 -4.44
CA PRO A 140 -1.38 -14.28 -4.18
C PRO A 140 -0.95 -14.24 -2.69
N PHE A 141 -1.35 -13.20 -1.94
CA PHE A 141 -0.94 -12.94 -0.56
C PHE A 141 -2.04 -13.33 0.42
N ALA A 142 -2.22 -14.63 0.57
CA ALA A 142 -3.38 -15.22 1.27
C ALA A 142 -3.38 -14.96 2.80
N ARG A 143 -2.22 -14.65 3.40
CA ARG A 143 -2.11 -14.40 4.84
C ARG A 143 -2.52 -13.01 5.28
N ILE A 144 -2.58 -12.05 4.36
CA ILE A 144 -2.85 -10.65 4.71
C ILE A 144 -4.24 -10.47 5.33
N ARG A 145 -5.30 -11.00 4.69
CA ARG A 145 -6.67 -10.89 5.23
C ARG A 145 -6.89 -11.59 6.56
N PRO A 146 -6.43 -12.85 6.77
CA PRO A 146 -6.44 -13.48 8.08
C PRO A 146 -5.72 -12.66 9.14
N TRP A 147 -4.54 -12.11 8.83
CA TRP A 147 -3.82 -11.24 9.76
C TRP A 147 -4.60 -9.98 10.13
N TYR A 148 -5.28 -9.33 9.19
CA TYR A 148 -6.19 -8.23 9.53
C TYR A 148 -7.28 -8.64 10.50
N ALA A 149 -7.84 -9.84 10.34
CA ALA A 149 -8.85 -10.37 11.26
C ALA A 149 -8.26 -10.66 12.66
N GLU A 150 -7.05 -11.21 12.72
CA GLU A 150 -6.30 -11.43 13.96
C GLU A 150 -6.09 -10.11 14.72
N VAL A 151 -5.58 -9.07 14.03
CA VAL A 151 -5.38 -7.73 14.61
C VAL A 151 -6.68 -7.12 15.12
N LYS A 152 -7.76 -7.21 14.33
CA LYS A 152 -9.09 -6.73 14.76
C LYS A 152 -9.60 -7.44 16.00
N ASN A 153 -9.47 -8.75 16.05
CA ASN A 153 -9.90 -9.55 17.20
C ASN A 153 -9.09 -9.21 18.45
N GLU A 154 -7.77 -9.06 18.32
CA GLU A 154 -6.91 -8.67 19.44
C GLU A 154 -7.28 -7.29 19.98
N ILE A 155 -7.43 -6.28 19.14
CA ILE A 155 -7.82 -4.93 19.55
C ILE A 155 -9.24 -4.96 20.19
N SER A 156 -10.17 -5.70 19.61
CA SER A 156 -11.55 -5.77 20.11
C SER A 156 -11.64 -6.43 21.48
N SER A 157 -10.76 -7.39 21.78
CA SER A 157 -10.77 -8.12 23.06
C SER A 157 -9.91 -7.48 24.14
N THR A 158 -8.76 -6.91 23.76
CA THR A 158 -7.75 -6.42 24.72
C THR A 158 -7.66 -4.91 24.79
N HIS A 159 -8.21 -4.19 23.81
CA HIS A 159 -8.05 -2.75 23.62
C HIS A 159 -6.58 -2.31 23.48
N MET A 160 -5.69 -3.22 23.14
CA MET A 160 -4.28 -2.93 22.94
C MET A 160 -3.67 -3.79 21.83
N LEU A 161 -2.55 -3.34 21.32
CA LEU A 161 -1.71 -4.07 20.40
C LEU A 161 -0.26 -3.94 20.82
N LYS A 162 0.49 -5.04 20.83
CA LYS A 162 1.89 -5.05 21.16
C LYS A 162 2.74 -5.34 19.93
N SER A 163 3.67 -4.45 19.62
CA SER A 163 4.61 -4.69 18.52
C SER A 163 5.61 -5.78 18.88
N PRO A 164 6.26 -6.44 17.90
CA PRO A 164 7.34 -7.39 18.15
C PRO A 164 8.50 -6.81 18.95
N LEU A 165 8.70 -5.49 18.91
CA LEU A 165 9.74 -4.78 19.69
C LEU A 165 9.30 -4.42 21.11
N GLY A 166 8.09 -4.85 21.52
CA GLY A 166 7.59 -4.65 22.89
C GLY A 166 6.82 -3.35 23.11
N HIS A 167 6.71 -2.47 22.10
CA HIS A 167 5.90 -1.26 22.23
C HIS A 167 4.41 -1.60 22.27
N THR A 168 3.70 -1.06 23.25
CA THR A 168 2.25 -1.27 23.42
C THR A 168 1.49 -0.01 23.02
N ARG A 169 0.49 -0.18 22.13
CA ARG A 169 -0.47 0.86 21.77
C ARG A 169 -1.83 0.53 22.37
N TYR A 170 -2.43 1.49 23.04
CA TYR A 170 -3.77 1.39 23.60
C TYR A 170 -4.80 2.07 22.69
N PHE A 171 -5.98 1.47 22.60
CA PHE A 171 -7.10 1.96 21.80
C PHE A 171 -8.28 2.25 22.74
N PHE A 172 -8.76 3.49 22.72
CA PHE A 172 -9.82 3.96 23.61
C PHE A 172 -11.14 4.19 22.86
N GLY A 173 -12.25 3.96 23.55
CA GLY A 173 -13.60 4.18 23.04
C GLY A 173 -14.25 2.96 22.41
N ASP A 174 -15.37 3.18 21.71
CA ASP A 174 -16.12 2.10 21.05
C ASP A 174 -15.39 1.65 19.77
N ILE A 175 -14.57 0.63 19.91
CA ILE A 175 -13.69 0.12 18.85
C ILE A 175 -14.49 -0.53 17.74
N GLN A 176 -15.63 -1.17 18.05
CA GLN A 176 -16.42 -1.92 17.05
C GLN A 176 -17.02 -1.02 15.97
N LYS A 177 -17.19 0.27 16.24
CA LYS A 177 -17.77 1.26 15.30
C LYS A 177 -16.75 2.07 14.51
N LYS A 178 -15.44 1.97 14.82
CA LYS A 178 -14.41 2.85 14.22
C LYS A 178 -13.49 2.07 13.29
N HIS A 179 -13.88 1.92 12.04
CA HIS A 179 -13.05 1.31 10.99
C HIS A 179 -11.65 1.94 10.88
N GLN A 180 -11.53 3.24 11.18
CA GLN A 180 -10.27 3.98 11.18
C GLN A 180 -9.27 3.50 12.24
N ILE A 181 -9.74 2.97 13.37
CA ILE A 181 -8.87 2.42 14.42
C ILE A 181 -8.13 1.20 13.88
N PHE A 182 -8.83 0.30 13.20
CA PHE A 182 -8.22 -0.90 12.64
C PHE A 182 -7.25 -0.58 11.52
N ALA A 183 -7.60 0.35 10.62
CA ALA A 183 -6.71 0.79 9.55
C ALA A 183 -5.42 1.46 10.06
N SER A 184 -5.48 2.09 11.25
CA SER A 184 -4.29 2.71 11.86
C SER A 184 -3.45 1.74 12.69
N ALA A 185 -3.92 0.53 12.91
CA ALA A 185 -3.26 -0.49 13.73
C ALA A 185 -2.43 -1.48 12.88
N VAL A 186 -2.76 -1.56 11.58
CA VAL A 186 -2.07 -2.32 10.56
C VAL A 186 -1.04 -1.43 9.88
#